data_8d18388a28f2d89527a85689c8d6e165
#
_entry.id   8d18388a28f2d89527a85689c8d6e165
#
_cell.length_a   1.000
_cell.length_b   1.000
_cell.length_c   1.000
_cell.angle_alpha   90.00
_cell.angle_beta   90.00
_cell.angle_gamma   90.00
#
_symmetry.space_group_name_H-M   'P 1'
#
loop_
_entity.id
_entity.type
_entity.pdbx_description
1 polymer ?
#
loop_
_entity_poly.entity_id
_entity_poly.type
_entity_poly.pdbx_seq_one_letter_code
_entity_poly.pdbx_strand_id
1 'polypeptide(L)'
;MASAASDLQAFFREIGVPTPKVSAISVDHAGNQPTTPDSADGEVMLDIEVAGAVVPQANIAVYFAPNNGDKGFIDAISAAVHDAQRKPSVISISWGGPEVSTDQQGINAYHELFAAAGAMGVTVCIASGDHGTADEDSAHWDGKIHVDHPACDDLVLGCGGTQIDGGQDVVWNDGTPFDVNTPGGGGWASGGGISEVFGVPSYQANANLPVSIDNEQQGRGVPDIAMSATNYFTRVDNSEGASGGTSAVAPLMAALVARLNQAKKQNVGFLNPFLYANAAKGVVHDVTSGTNAIKNTIKGYNAGLGWDACTGLGTPDGTAILNNLP
;
A
#
# COMPACT_ATOMS: atom_id res chain seq x y z
N MET A 1 3.42 19.10 -1.23
CA MET A 1 3.82 17.80 -0.64
C MET A 1 5.27 17.90 -0.26
N ALA A 2 5.60 17.65 1.00
CA ALA A 2 6.99 17.84 1.37
C ALA A 2 7.40 17.11 2.65
N SER A 3 8.67 16.80 2.72
CA SER A 3 9.34 16.37 3.94
C SER A 3 10.25 17.48 4.47
N ALA A 4 10.15 17.80 5.75
CA ALA A 4 11.10 18.70 6.40
C ALA A 4 12.29 17.89 6.94
N ALA A 5 13.49 18.20 6.48
CA ALA A 5 14.71 17.49 6.95
C ALA A 5 14.92 17.60 8.47
N SER A 6 14.45 18.68 9.09
CA SER A 6 14.48 18.88 10.54
C SER A 6 13.59 17.89 11.28
N ASP A 7 12.39 17.63 10.75
CA ASP A 7 11.44 16.70 11.37
C ASP A 7 11.93 15.26 11.26
N LEU A 8 12.44 14.86 10.09
CA LEU A 8 13.08 13.55 9.95
C LEU A 8 14.22 13.35 10.94
N GLN A 9 15.10 14.34 11.11
CA GLN A 9 16.18 14.26 12.09
C GLN A 9 15.67 14.15 13.54
N ALA A 10 14.60 14.88 13.87
CA ALA A 10 13.98 14.83 15.19
C ALA A 10 13.32 13.48 15.44
N PHE A 11 12.50 13.00 14.49
CA PHE A 11 11.82 11.70 14.53
C PHE A 11 12.82 10.54 14.74
N PHE A 12 13.81 10.40 13.85
CA PHE A 12 14.77 9.30 13.93
C PHE A 12 15.63 9.34 15.19
N ARG A 13 15.97 10.53 15.68
CA ARG A 13 16.64 10.69 16.97
C ARG A 13 15.76 10.21 18.12
N GLU A 14 14.47 10.51 18.10
CA GLU A 14 13.53 10.13 19.15
C GLU A 14 13.35 8.62 19.25
N ILE A 15 13.17 7.96 18.11
CA ILE A 15 13.06 6.48 18.07
C ILE A 15 14.43 5.77 18.21
N GLY A 16 15.54 6.51 18.33
CA GLY A 16 16.86 5.94 18.53
C GLY A 16 17.46 5.23 17.31
N VAL A 17 17.03 5.61 16.10
CA VAL A 17 17.45 5.00 14.83
C VAL A 17 18.22 6.04 13.99
N PRO A 18 19.27 5.66 13.25
CA PRO A 18 19.96 6.60 12.35
C PRO A 18 19.01 7.16 11.28
N THR A 19 19.09 8.47 11.03
CA THR A 19 18.31 9.11 9.99
C THR A 19 18.73 8.58 8.60
N PRO A 20 17.82 8.04 7.78
CA PRO A 20 18.15 7.54 6.45
C PRO A 20 18.54 8.70 5.52
N LYS A 21 19.20 8.36 4.42
CA LYS A 21 19.49 9.33 3.37
C LYS A 21 18.26 9.50 2.50
N VAL A 22 17.60 10.64 2.61
CA VAL A 22 16.42 10.99 1.80
C VAL A 22 16.81 11.98 0.70
N SER A 23 16.32 11.77 -0.51
CA SER A 23 16.55 12.62 -1.69
C SER A 23 15.22 13.01 -2.33
N ALA A 24 14.97 14.30 -2.49
CA ALA A 24 13.83 14.83 -3.23
C ALA A 24 14.17 14.89 -4.73
N ILE A 25 13.33 14.29 -5.56
CA ILE A 25 13.50 14.23 -7.01
C ILE A 25 12.38 15.03 -7.67
N SER A 26 12.75 16.05 -8.43
CA SER A 26 11.79 16.86 -9.19
C SER A 26 11.37 16.12 -10.46
N VAL A 27 10.07 15.99 -10.66
CA VAL A 27 9.45 15.51 -11.91
C VAL A 27 8.58 16.64 -12.44
N ASP A 28 8.69 16.94 -13.73
CA ASP A 28 7.94 18.01 -14.40
C ASP A 28 7.99 19.37 -13.68
N HIS A 29 9.17 19.70 -13.16
CA HIS A 29 9.44 20.95 -12.43
C HIS A 29 8.72 21.07 -11.06
N ALA A 30 8.00 20.06 -10.59
CA ALA A 30 7.52 20.01 -9.22
C ALA A 30 8.69 19.76 -8.26
N GLY A 31 8.50 20.12 -7.00
CA GLY A 31 9.56 19.97 -5.99
C GLY A 31 8.99 19.75 -4.61
N ASN A 32 9.89 19.45 -3.69
CA ASN A 32 9.60 19.34 -2.29
C ASN A 32 9.23 20.73 -1.72
N GLN A 33 7.96 20.96 -1.43
CA GLN A 33 7.43 22.21 -0.91
C GLN A 33 6.55 21.94 0.32
N PRO A 34 7.16 21.95 1.55
CA PRO A 34 6.40 21.77 2.79
C PRO A 34 5.28 22.81 2.94
N THR A 35 4.13 22.37 3.41
CA THR A 35 2.95 23.24 3.60
C THR A 35 2.43 23.16 5.04
N THR A 36 1.55 22.21 5.34
CA THR A 36 0.95 22.04 6.66
C THR A 36 0.77 20.55 7.00
N PRO A 37 0.71 20.18 8.29
CA PRO A 37 0.51 18.79 8.71
C PRO A 37 -0.76 18.12 8.14
N ASP A 38 -1.80 18.92 7.90
CA ASP A 38 -3.09 18.46 7.36
C ASP A 38 -3.10 18.32 5.82
N SER A 39 -1.95 18.52 5.19
CA SER A 39 -1.77 18.34 3.75
C SER A 39 -1.18 16.96 3.43
N ALA A 40 -0.87 16.73 2.15
CA ALA A 40 -0.12 15.54 1.72
C ALA A 40 1.30 15.43 2.34
N ASP A 41 1.74 16.42 3.14
CA ASP A 41 3.00 16.35 3.87
C ASP A 41 2.95 15.26 4.94
N GLY A 42 1.78 15.06 5.57
CA GLY A 42 1.53 13.95 6.50
C GLY A 42 1.81 12.60 5.87
N GLU A 43 1.31 12.39 4.66
CA GLU A 43 1.50 11.14 3.93
C GLU A 43 2.97 10.91 3.56
N VAL A 44 3.63 11.90 2.98
CA VAL A 44 5.04 11.80 2.60
C VAL A 44 5.95 11.53 3.80
N MET A 45 5.65 12.15 4.94
CA MET A 45 6.41 11.93 6.17
C MET A 45 6.17 10.53 6.73
N LEU A 46 4.91 10.05 6.76
CA LEU A 46 4.56 8.70 7.17
C LEU A 46 5.35 7.66 6.36
N ASP A 47 5.35 7.76 5.04
CA ASP A 47 6.06 6.85 4.14
C ASP A 47 7.57 6.78 4.45
N ILE A 48 8.21 7.94 4.59
CA ILE A 48 9.64 8.03 4.87
C ILE A 48 9.97 7.50 6.27
N GLU A 49 9.17 7.86 7.27
CA GLU A 49 9.38 7.51 8.67
C GLU A 49 9.21 6.01 8.89
N VAL A 50 8.16 5.41 8.33
CA VAL A 50 7.91 3.96 8.40
C VAL A 50 9.02 3.18 7.69
N ALA A 51 9.30 3.52 6.43
CA ALA A 51 10.36 2.83 5.69
C ALA A 51 11.73 3.01 6.36
N GLY A 52 12.07 4.24 6.74
CA GLY A 52 13.36 4.56 7.36
C GLY A 52 13.57 3.91 8.71
N ALA A 53 12.52 3.75 9.53
CA ALA A 53 12.61 3.06 10.81
C ALA A 53 13.04 1.59 10.66
N VAL A 54 12.60 0.92 9.61
CA VAL A 54 12.91 -0.48 9.32
C VAL A 54 14.24 -0.65 8.57
N VAL A 55 14.56 0.30 7.67
CA VAL A 55 15.76 0.26 6.81
C VAL A 55 16.56 1.56 6.87
N PRO A 56 17.12 1.92 8.03
CA PRO A 56 17.77 3.24 8.25
C PRO A 56 19.02 3.48 7.40
N GLN A 57 19.54 2.44 6.77
CA GLN A 57 20.69 2.56 5.87
C GLN A 57 20.30 2.59 4.38
N ALA A 58 19.01 2.51 4.08
CA ALA A 58 18.54 2.65 2.71
C ALA A 58 18.71 4.09 2.19
N ASN A 59 18.85 4.23 0.87
CA ASN A 59 18.69 5.51 0.20
C ASN A 59 17.22 5.61 -0.22
N ILE A 60 16.49 6.56 0.37
CA ILE A 60 15.10 6.83 0.03
C ILE A 60 15.06 7.96 -0.98
N ALA A 61 14.39 7.77 -2.11
CA ALA A 61 14.15 8.77 -3.13
C ALA A 61 12.65 9.04 -3.22
N VAL A 62 12.25 10.30 -3.01
CA VAL A 62 10.86 10.75 -3.11
C VAL A 62 10.70 11.53 -4.40
N TYR A 63 9.82 11.07 -5.29
CA TYR A 63 9.58 11.68 -6.61
C TYR A 63 8.39 12.61 -6.52
N PHE A 64 8.61 13.90 -6.68
CA PHE A 64 7.60 14.95 -6.60
C PHE A 64 7.16 15.34 -8.00
N ALA A 65 5.90 15.07 -8.35
CA ALA A 65 5.26 15.48 -9.59
C ALA A 65 4.14 16.51 -9.32
N PRO A 66 3.68 17.25 -10.33
CA PRO A 66 2.52 18.12 -10.19
C PRO A 66 1.27 17.32 -9.81
N ASN A 67 0.46 17.86 -8.89
CA ASN A 67 -0.82 17.24 -8.52
C ASN A 67 -1.88 17.57 -9.59
N ASN A 68 -1.88 16.81 -10.67
CA ASN A 68 -2.78 16.96 -11.81
C ASN A 68 -3.46 15.63 -12.19
N GLY A 69 -3.87 14.87 -11.19
CA GLY A 69 -4.52 13.57 -11.33
C GLY A 69 -3.55 12.46 -11.78
N ASP A 70 -4.05 11.47 -12.49
CA ASP A 70 -3.28 10.30 -12.93
C ASP A 70 -1.98 10.65 -13.64
N LYS A 71 -1.97 11.71 -14.44
CA LYS A 71 -0.77 12.13 -15.17
C LYS A 71 0.42 12.39 -14.22
N GLY A 72 0.21 13.06 -13.09
CA GLY A 72 1.29 13.34 -12.14
C GLY A 72 1.86 12.06 -11.53
N PHE A 73 1.00 11.12 -11.15
CA PHE A 73 1.41 9.82 -10.62
C PHE A 73 2.14 8.98 -11.68
N ILE A 74 1.60 8.89 -12.90
CA ILE A 74 2.24 8.19 -14.02
C ILE A 74 3.65 8.74 -14.29
N ASP A 75 3.79 10.06 -14.33
CA ASP A 75 5.09 10.70 -14.57
C ASP A 75 6.07 10.44 -13.42
N ALA A 76 5.62 10.48 -12.16
CA ALA A 76 6.46 10.17 -10.99
C ALA A 76 6.91 8.70 -10.98
N ILE A 77 5.98 7.78 -11.24
CA ILE A 77 6.26 6.33 -11.30
C ILE A 77 7.22 6.04 -12.47
N SER A 78 6.96 6.62 -13.64
CA SER A 78 7.85 6.51 -14.81
C SER A 78 9.27 7.00 -14.49
N ALA A 79 9.37 8.15 -13.82
CA ALA A 79 10.67 8.70 -13.41
C ALA A 79 11.39 7.77 -12.43
N ALA A 80 10.65 7.13 -11.48
CA ALA A 80 11.22 6.19 -10.52
C ALA A 80 11.68 4.90 -11.20
N VAL A 81 10.82 4.29 -12.04
CA VAL A 81 11.13 3.03 -12.75
C VAL A 81 12.36 3.19 -13.65
N HIS A 82 12.49 4.33 -14.33
CA HIS A 82 13.58 4.57 -15.29
C HIS A 82 14.78 5.34 -14.69
N ASP A 83 14.86 5.53 -13.37
CA ASP A 83 16.00 6.23 -12.75
C ASP A 83 17.28 5.40 -12.81
N ALA A 84 18.05 5.58 -13.88
CA ALA A 84 19.32 4.90 -14.09
C ALA A 84 20.42 5.33 -13.08
N GLN A 85 20.26 6.46 -12.39
CA GLN A 85 21.21 6.95 -11.41
C GLN A 85 21.02 6.28 -10.04
N ARG A 86 19.76 6.20 -9.56
CA ARG A 86 19.43 5.67 -8.22
C ARG A 86 19.07 4.21 -8.25
N LYS A 87 18.50 3.75 -9.36
CA LYS A 87 18.11 2.34 -9.60
C LYS A 87 17.29 1.79 -8.45
N PRO A 88 16.10 2.33 -8.18
CA PRO A 88 15.25 1.81 -7.12
C PRO A 88 15.07 0.30 -7.24
N SER A 89 15.18 -0.42 -6.14
CA SER A 89 14.95 -1.87 -6.08
C SER A 89 13.55 -2.22 -5.61
N VAL A 90 12.86 -1.25 -5.04
CA VAL A 90 11.46 -1.33 -4.60
C VAL A 90 10.85 0.06 -4.70
N ILE A 91 9.58 0.13 -5.05
CA ILE A 91 8.76 1.34 -5.10
C ILE A 91 7.60 1.16 -4.13
N SER A 92 7.29 2.20 -3.35
CA SER A 92 6.12 2.30 -2.47
C SER A 92 5.21 3.39 -2.97
N ILE A 93 3.90 3.12 -3.03
CA ILE A 93 2.87 4.06 -3.44
C ILE A 93 1.73 3.97 -2.43
N SER A 94 1.42 5.11 -1.79
CA SER A 94 0.39 5.21 -0.76
C SER A 94 -0.81 6.06 -1.21
N TRP A 95 -1.01 6.16 -2.50
CA TRP A 95 -2.14 6.85 -3.12
C TRP A 95 -2.81 5.99 -4.17
N GLY A 96 -4.12 6.08 -4.21
CA GLY A 96 -4.97 5.43 -5.19
C GLY A 96 -6.39 5.96 -5.10
N GLY A 97 -7.32 5.22 -5.64
CA GLY A 97 -8.74 5.47 -5.58
C GLY A 97 -9.52 4.40 -6.32
N PRO A 98 -10.85 4.49 -6.34
CA PRO A 98 -11.70 3.49 -7.00
C PRO A 98 -11.25 3.20 -8.43
N GLU A 99 -11.07 1.92 -8.78
CA GLU A 99 -10.58 1.52 -10.11
C GLU A 99 -11.45 2.08 -11.26
N VAL A 100 -12.72 2.34 -11.00
CA VAL A 100 -13.66 2.92 -11.97
C VAL A 100 -13.41 4.41 -12.21
N SER A 101 -12.63 5.07 -11.38
CA SER A 101 -12.28 6.50 -11.52
C SER A 101 -11.13 6.74 -12.49
N THR A 102 -10.35 5.71 -12.81
CA THR A 102 -9.26 5.79 -13.79
C THR A 102 -9.75 5.33 -15.15
N ASP A 103 -9.53 6.14 -16.17
CA ASP A 103 -9.91 5.75 -17.54
C ASP A 103 -9.01 4.64 -18.11
N GLN A 104 -9.46 3.97 -19.17
CA GLN A 104 -8.73 2.85 -19.76
C GLN A 104 -7.32 3.23 -20.26
N GLN A 105 -7.10 4.48 -20.65
CA GLN A 105 -5.78 4.94 -21.06
C GLN A 105 -4.85 5.07 -19.84
N GLY A 106 -5.35 5.59 -18.74
CA GLY A 106 -4.64 5.65 -17.46
C GLY A 106 -4.28 4.25 -16.96
N ILE A 107 -5.26 3.33 -16.89
CA ILE A 107 -5.04 1.94 -16.51
C ILE A 107 -3.93 1.29 -17.35
N ASN A 108 -3.98 1.43 -18.68
CA ASN A 108 -2.95 0.87 -19.55
C ASN A 108 -1.58 1.49 -19.30
N ALA A 109 -1.52 2.80 -19.04
CA ALA A 109 -0.25 3.49 -18.78
C ALA A 109 0.39 3.04 -17.46
N TYR A 110 -0.39 2.88 -16.39
CA TYR A 110 0.10 2.31 -15.12
C TYR A 110 0.58 0.87 -15.32
N HIS A 111 -0.22 0.03 -15.97
CA HIS A 111 0.11 -1.38 -16.20
C HIS A 111 1.42 -1.55 -16.98
N GLU A 112 1.66 -0.74 -18.04
CA GLU A 112 2.91 -0.76 -18.80
C GLU A 112 4.12 -0.38 -17.92
N LEU A 113 3.96 0.58 -16.99
CA LEU A 113 5.01 0.98 -16.06
C LEU A 113 5.30 -0.14 -15.04
N PHE A 114 4.28 -0.81 -14.52
CA PHE A 114 4.48 -1.92 -13.61
C PHE A 114 5.08 -3.14 -14.30
N ALA A 115 4.72 -3.39 -15.55
CA ALA A 115 5.38 -4.41 -16.39
C ALA A 115 6.88 -4.09 -16.58
N ALA A 116 7.22 -2.83 -16.83
CA ALA A 116 8.61 -2.39 -16.94
C ALA A 116 9.35 -2.55 -15.60
N ALA A 117 8.73 -2.15 -14.47
CA ALA A 117 9.30 -2.35 -13.13
C ALA A 117 9.59 -3.82 -12.85
N GLY A 118 8.63 -4.71 -13.10
CA GLY A 118 8.78 -6.16 -12.94
C GLY A 118 9.90 -6.74 -13.81
N ALA A 119 9.99 -6.31 -15.09
CA ALA A 119 11.05 -6.72 -16.00
C ALA A 119 12.45 -6.26 -15.56
N MET A 120 12.53 -5.15 -14.82
CA MET A 120 13.76 -4.63 -14.23
C MET A 120 14.08 -5.22 -12.85
N GLY A 121 13.24 -6.12 -12.35
CA GLY A 121 13.39 -6.73 -11.03
C GLY A 121 13.04 -5.79 -9.88
N VAL A 122 12.20 -4.80 -10.12
CA VAL A 122 11.69 -3.86 -9.10
C VAL A 122 10.35 -4.37 -8.56
N THR A 123 10.22 -4.44 -7.24
CA THR A 123 8.94 -4.72 -6.58
C THR A 123 8.17 -3.42 -6.42
N VAL A 124 6.87 -3.42 -6.71
CA VAL A 124 5.99 -2.27 -6.47
C VAL A 124 4.98 -2.65 -5.40
N CYS A 125 4.99 -1.94 -4.27
CA CYS A 125 4.07 -2.10 -3.13
C CYS A 125 3.08 -0.95 -3.13
N ILE A 126 1.78 -1.23 -3.09
CA ILE A 126 0.74 -0.21 -3.18
C ILE A 126 -0.30 -0.42 -2.07
N ALA A 127 -0.68 0.65 -1.38
CA ALA A 127 -1.74 0.66 -0.40
C ALA A 127 -3.08 0.28 -1.05
N SER A 128 -3.89 -0.55 -0.38
CA SER A 128 -5.14 -1.07 -0.96
C SER A 128 -6.39 -0.24 -0.64
N GLY A 129 -6.20 0.94 -0.06
CA GLY A 129 -7.29 1.83 0.32
C GLY A 129 -7.67 1.75 1.80
N ASP A 130 -8.35 2.80 2.28
CA ASP A 130 -8.61 3.02 3.71
C ASP A 130 -10.10 3.05 4.09
N HIS A 131 -10.99 2.89 3.11
CA HIS A 131 -12.44 2.93 3.32
C HIS A 131 -13.12 1.60 2.96
N GLY A 132 -12.50 0.50 3.36
CA GLY A 132 -13.04 -0.85 3.13
C GLY A 132 -13.36 -1.08 1.65
N THR A 133 -14.53 -1.66 1.39
CA THR A 133 -14.99 -1.90 0.01
C THR A 133 -15.60 -0.66 -0.67
N ALA A 134 -15.72 0.48 0.00
CA ALA A 134 -16.12 1.72 -0.66
C ALA A 134 -15.01 2.30 -1.50
N ASP A 135 -13.79 2.16 -1.01
CA ASP A 135 -12.57 2.74 -1.57
C ASP A 135 -12.65 4.25 -1.85
N GLU A 136 -13.52 4.93 -1.12
CA GLU A 136 -13.78 6.36 -1.22
C GLU A 136 -14.37 6.87 0.09
N ASP A 137 -14.14 8.12 0.41
CA ASP A 137 -14.73 8.72 1.60
C ASP A 137 -16.25 8.95 1.46
N SER A 138 -16.89 9.22 2.59
CA SER A 138 -18.35 9.40 2.65
C SER A 138 -18.92 10.53 1.79
N ALA A 139 -18.09 11.52 1.41
CA ALA A 139 -18.52 12.66 0.61
C ALA A 139 -18.49 12.36 -0.90
N HIS A 140 -17.68 11.41 -1.32
CA HIS A 140 -17.43 11.09 -2.73
C HIS A 140 -17.96 9.71 -3.15
N TRP A 141 -18.31 8.84 -2.18
CA TRP A 141 -18.80 7.50 -2.45
C TRP A 141 -20.07 7.48 -3.29
N ASP A 142 -20.05 6.74 -4.38
CA ASP A 142 -21.13 6.62 -5.36
C ASP A 142 -22.23 5.60 -5.01
N GLY A 143 -22.11 4.93 -3.86
CA GLY A 143 -23.05 3.91 -3.39
C GLY A 143 -22.72 2.49 -3.83
N LYS A 144 -21.57 2.26 -4.49
CA LYS A 144 -21.11 0.95 -4.94
C LYS A 144 -19.87 0.50 -4.16
N ILE A 145 -19.44 -0.70 -4.47
CA ILE A 145 -18.21 -1.29 -3.95
C ILE A 145 -17.13 -1.21 -5.01
N HIS A 146 -15.94 -0.87 -4.58
CA HIS A 146 -14.77 -0.72 -5.43
C HIS A 146 -13.54 -1.35 -4.79
N VAL A 147 -12.52 -1.58 -5.59
CA VAL A 147 -11.16 -1.83 -5.15
C VAL A 147 -10.27 -0.69 -5.58
N ASP A 148 -9.21 -0.45 -4.82
CA ASP A 148 -8.25 0.61 -5.10
C ASP A 148 -7.45 0.33 -6.38
N HIS A 149 -7.32 1.34 -7.21
CA HIS A 149 -6.36 1.41 -8.30
C HIS A 149 -5.31 2.50 -7.96
N PRO A 150 -3.99 2.20 -8.04
CA PRO A 150 -3.42 1.09 -8.80
C PRO A 150 -3.14 -0.20 -8.02
N ALA A 151 -3.60 -0.37 -6.78
CA ALA A 151 -3.38 -1.60 -6.02
C ALA A 151 -4.00 -2.86 -6.65
N CYS A 152 -5.03 -2.71 -7.47
CA CYS A 152 -5.67 -3.82 -8.18
C CYS A 152 -4.96 -4.24 -9.47
N ASP A 153 -3.90 -3.56 -9.91
CA ASP A 153 -3.10 -4.03 -11.04
C ASP A 153 -2.45 -5.38 -10.71
N ASP A 154 -2.46 -6.33 -11.65
CA ASP A 154 -1.99 -7.70 -11.42
C ASP A 154 -0.46 -7.86 -11.43
N LEU A 155 0.28 -6.76 -11.62
CA LEU A 155 1.75 -6.69 -11.60
C LEU A 155 2.32 -5.99 -10.36
N VAL A 156 1.47 -5.62 -9.39
CA VAL A 156 1.88 -4.98 -8.14
C VAL A 156 1.52 -5.82 -6.92
N LEU A 157 2.14 -5.51 -5.80
CA LEU A 157 1.81 -6.11 -4.50
C LEU A 157 0.84 -5.19 -3.76
N GLY A 158 -0.44 -5.54 -3.75
CA GLY A 158 -1.48 -4.83 -3.00
C GLY A 158 -1.34 -5.09 -1.50
N CYS A 159 -1.27 -4.01 -0.72
CA CYS A 159 -0.97 -4.01 0.71
C CYS A 159 -2.18 -3.55 1.52
N GLY A 160 -2.84 -4.48 2.20
CA GLY A 160 -3.97 -4.25 3.11
C GLY A 160 -3.57 -4.02 4.55
N GLY A 161 -4.55 -3.69 5.39
CA GLY A 161 -4.34 -3.31 6.77
C GLY A 161 -4.80 -4.36 7.79
N THR A 162 -3.98 -4.58 8.83
CA THR A 162 -4.37 -5.27 10.06
C THR A 162 -4.30 -4.33 11.26
N GLN A 163 -4.93 -4.73 12.35
CA GLN A 163 -4.75 -4.14 13.68
C GLN A 163 -4.62 -5.24 14.72
N ILE A 164 -4.09 -4.89 15.89
CA ILE A 164 -3.99 -5.84 17.01
C ILE A 164 -5.23 -5.73 17.89
N ASP A 165 -5.96 -6.83 18.03
CA ASP A 165 -7.04 -6.97 19.00
C ASP A 165 -6.83 -8.24 19.84
N GLY A 166 -6.89 -8.09 21.15
CA GLY A 166 -6.63 -9.20 22.09
C GLY A 166 -5.27 -9.88 21.92
N GLY A 167 -4.30 -9.21 21.32
CA GLY A 167 -2.95 -9.74 21.03
C GLY A 167 -2.85 -10.57 19.74
N GLN A 168 -3.85 -10.51 18.89
CA GLN A 168 -3.89 -11.16 17.57
C GLN A 168 -4.05 -10.14 16.46
N ASP A 169 -3.52 -10.45 15.29
CA ASP A 169 -3.81 -9.68 14.07
C ASP A 169 -5.26 -9.97 13.65
N VAL A 170 -6.01 -8.88 13.42
CA VAL A 170 -7.34 -8.91 12.83
C VAL A 170 -7.40 -7.89 11.69
N VAL A 171 -8.41 -7.97 10.83
CA VAL A 171 -8.62 -6.94 9.80
C VAL A 171 -8.68 -5.57 10.44
N TRP A 172 -7.95 -4.60 9.88
CA TRP A 172 -8.07 -3.22 10.32
C TRP A 172 -9.46 -2.68 9.96
N ASN A 173 -10.19 -2.25 10.99
CA ASN A 173 -11.49 -1.62 10.90
C ASN A 173 -11.74 -0.85 12.20
N ASP A 174 -11.96 0.46 12.13
CA ASP A 174 -12.17 1.29 13.31
C ASP A 174 -13.56 1.10 13.95
N GLY A 175 -14.45 0.37 13.27
CA GLY A 175 -15.80 0.06 13.75
C GLY A 175 -16.75 1.27 13.70
N THR A 176 -16.38 2.36 13.05
CA THR A 176 -17.24 3.53 12.87
C THR A 176 -18.00 3.49 11.54
N PRO A 177 -19.20 4.08 11.44
CA PRO A 177 -19.87 4.31 10.16
C PRO A 177 -19.23 5.50 9.44
N PHE A 178 -19.51 5.66 8.15
CA PHE A 178 -19.27 6.94 7.49
C PHE A 178 -19.98 8.09 8.22
N ASP A 179 -19.27 9.19 8.45
CA ASP A 179 -19.89 10.45 8.84
C ASP A 179 -20.09 11.33 7.60
N VAL A 180 -21.28 11.27 7.05
CA VAL A 180 -21.67 12.06 5.86
C VAL A 180 -21.64 13.58 6.08
N ASN A 181 -21.49 14.04 7.32
CA ASN A 181 -21.41 15.48 7.65
C ASN A 181 -19.97 15.97 7.78
N THR A 182 -19.01 15.04 7.86
CA THR A 182 -17.59 15.36 8.02
C THR A 182 -16.82 14.64 6.92
N PRO A 183 -16.34 15.33 5.88
CA PRO A 183 -15.51 14.70 4.84
C PRO A 183 -14.33 13.92 5.44
N GLY A 184 -14.18 12.67 5.06
CA GLY A 184 -13.19 11.75 5.65
C GLY A 184 -13.50 11.32 7.08
N GLY A 185 -14.70 11.60 7.60
CA GLY A 185 -15.10 11.25 8.97
C GLY A 185 -15.60 9.81 9.10
N GLY A 186 -14.85 8.97 9.82
CA GLY A 186 -15.22 7.59 10.12
C GLY A 186 -15.15 6.62 8.93
N GLY A 187 -15.53 5.38 9.17
CA GLY A 187 -15.55 4.34 8.15
C GLY A 187 -14.16 3.90 7.68
N TRP A 188 -13.17 4.02 8.56
CA TRP A 188 -11.80 3.61 8.24
C TRP A 188 -11.66 2.10 8.37
N ALA A 189 -11.29 1.45 7.28
CA ALA A 189 -11.10 0.01 7.22
C ALA A 189 -10.17 -0.36 6.06
N SER A 190 -9.49 -1.50 6.16
CA SER A 190 -8.65 -2.05 5.09
C SER A 190 -9.42 -2.16 3.78
N GLY A 191 -8.92 -1.51 2.73
CA GLY A 191 -9.44 -1.65 1.38
C GLY A 191 -9.22 -3.04 0.83
N GLY A 192 -10.14 -3.50 -0.01
CA GLY A 192 -10.03 -4.79 -0.66
C GLY A 192 -11.35 -5.30 -1.24
N GLY A 193 -11.25 -6.26 -2.12
CA GLY A 193 -12.37 -6.79 -2.87
C GLY A 193 -11.92 -7.58 -4.10
N ILE A 194 -12.78 -7.60 -5.11
CA ILE A 194 -12.56 -8.26 -6.39
C ILE A 194 -12.63 -7.19 -7.50
N SER A 195 -11.56 -7.05 -8.26
CA SER A 195 -11.47 -6.09 -9.36
C SER A 195 -12.47 -6.43 -10.46
N GLU A 196 -13.09 -5.38 -11.02
CA GLU A 196 -13.93 -5.45 -12.22
C GLU A 196 -13.12 -5.22 -13.50
N VAL A 197 -11.91 -4.67 -13.38
CA VAL A 197 -11.03 -4.30 -14.50
C VAL A 197 -10.02 -5.39 -14.81
N PHE A 198 -9.40 -5.95 -13.77
CA PHE A 198 -8.36 -6.97 -13.91
C PHE A 198 -8.94 -8.37 -13.68
N GLY A 199 -8.69 -9.27 -14.64
CA GLY A 199 -9.05 -10.69 -14.50
C GLY A 199 -8.21 -11.41 -13.45
N VAL A 200 -8.61 -12.63 -13.09
CA VAL A 200 -7.85 -13.45 -12.12
C VAL A 200 -6.46 -13.76 -12.68
N PRO A 201 -5.37 -13.27 -12.06
CA PRO A 201 -4.03 -13.57 -12.52
C PRO A 201 -3.63 -15.03 -12.21
N SER A 202 -2.69 -15.55 -12.99
CA SER A 202 -2.28 -16.97 -12.89
C SER A 202 -1.80 -17.37 -11.50
N TYR A 203 -1.16 -16.46 -10.76
CA TYR A 203 -0.69 -16.72 -9.40
C TYR A 203 -1.82 -16.81 -8.37
N GLN A 204 -2.99 -16.24 -8.63
CA GLN A 204 -4.17 -16.34 -7.78
C GLN A 204 -5.12 -17.50 -8.17
N ALA A 205 -4.86 -18.20 -9.25
CA ALA A 205 -5.77 -19.23 -9.77
C ALA A 205 -6.17 -20.33 -8.76
N ASN A 206 -5.34 -20.57 -7.75
CA ASN A 206 -5.60 -21.57 -6.71
C ASN A 206 -5.91 -20.94 -5.33
N ALA A 207 -6.15 -19.65 -5.25
CA ALA A 207 -6.38 -18.94 -3.99
C ALA A 207 -7.85 -19.02 -3.50
N ASN A 208 -8.73 -19.69 -4.26
CA ASN A 208 -10.17 -19.80 -3.96
C ASN A 208 -10.85 -18.44 -3.79
N LEU A 209 -10.54 -17.50 -4.68
CA LEU A 209 -11.12 -16.16 -4.64
C LEU A 209 -12.66 -16.22 -4.63
N PRO A 210 -13.34 -15.40 -3.79
CA PRO A 210 -14.77 -15.21 -3.91
C PRO A 210 -15.13 -14.49 -5.22
N VAL A 211 -16.39 -14.44 -5.56
CA VAL A 211 -16.89 -13.49 -6.56
C VAL A 211 -17.10 -12.12 -5.92
N SER A 212 -17.13 -11.08 -6.74
CA SER A 212 -17.52 -9.75 -6.28
C SER A 212 -18.91 -9.79 -5.63
N ILE A 213 -19.05 -9.17 -4.46
CA ILE A 213 -20.35 -9.10 -3.75
C ILE A 213 -21.29 -8.06 -4.34
N ASP A 214 -20.87 -7.32 -5.36
CA ASP A 214 -21.71 -6.35 -6.07
C ASP A 214 -22.31 -6.96 -7.34
N ASN A 215 -21.51 -7.61 -8.18
CA ASN A 215 -21.92 -8.05 -9.51
C ASN A 215 -21.72 -9.56 -9.78
N GLU A 216 -21.28 -10.33 -8.77
CA GLU A 216 -21.03 -11.78 -8.86
C GLU A 216 -19.95 -12.19 -9.89
N GLN A 217 -19.12 -11.24 -10.36
CA GLN A 217 -18.05 -11.53 -11.32
C GLN A 217 -16.77 -11.97 -10.62
N GLN A 218 -15.93 -12.68 -11.36
CA GLN A 218 -14.58 -13.03 -10.96
C GLN A 218 -13.60 -11.99 -11.48
N GLY A 219 -12.58 -11.68 -10.66
CA GLY A 219 -11.53 -10.75 -11.00
C GLY A 219 -10.32 -10.95 -10.09
N ARG A 220 -9.32 -10.09 -10.24
CA ARG A 220 -8.18 -10.06 -9.34
C ARG A 220 -8.63 -9.76 -7.92
N GLY A 221 -8.21 -10.58 -6.97
CA GLY A 221 -8.45 -10.36 -5.54
C GLY A 221 -7.44 -9.37 -4.93
N VAL A 222 -7.92 -8.39 -4.19
CA VAL A 222 -7.14 -7.35 -3.47
C VAL A 222 -7.48 -7.44 -1.99
N PRO A 223 -6.49 -7.31 -1.06
CA PRO A 223 -5.04 -7.16 -1.27
C PRO A 223 -4.33 -8.51 -1.48
N ASP A 224 -3.00 -8.48 -1.66
CA ASP A 224 -2.18 -9.70 -1.70
C ASP A 224 -1.70 -10.11 -0.30
N ILE A 225 -1.30 -9.11 0.52
CA ILE A 225 -0.88 -9.27 1.92
C ILE A 225 -1.46 -8.13 2.78
N ALA A 226 -1.36 -8.27 4.09
CA ALA A 226 -1.68 -7.18 5.00
C ALA A 226 -0.64 -7.07 6.12
N MET A 227 -0.49 -5.88 6.68
CA MET A 227 0.36 -5.63 7.85
C MET A 227 -0.31 -4.58 8.75
N SER A 228 0.27 -4.30 9.92
CA SER A 228 -0.30 -3.32 10.86
C SER A 228 -0.52 -1.96 10.18
N ALA A 229 -1.75 -1.45 10.28
CA ALA A 229 -2.19 -0.18 9.69
C ALA A 229 -2.46 0.90 10.75
N THR A 230 -2.13 0.67 12.03
CA THR A 230 -2.56 1.56 13.11
C THR A 230 -1.44 1.99 14.04
N ASN A 231 -1.61 3.20 14.62
CA ASN A 231 -0.79 3.70 15.72
C ASN A 231 0.69 3.91 15.41
N TYR A 232 1.01 4.33 14.20
CA TYR A 232 2.36 4.76 13.88
C TYR A 232 2.62 6.14 14.48
N PHE A 233 3.69 6.25 15.28
CA PHE A 233 4.20 7.55 15.69
C PHE A 233 4.75 8.28 14.48
N THR A 234 4.36 9.53 14.29
CA THR A 234 4.79 10.39 13.19
C THR A 234 5.15 11.78 13.67
N ARG A 235 6.01 12.46 12.92
CA ARG A 235 6.37 13.84 13.13
C ARG A 235 6.31 14.64 11.83
N VAL A 236 5.39 15.58 11.76
CA VAL A 236 5.10 16.39 10.58
C VAL A 236 5.01 17.85 10.97
N ASP A 237 5.76 18.74 10.31
CA ASP A 237 5.76 20.20 10.51
C ASP A 237 5.88 20.63 12.00
N ASN A 238 6.82 20.00 12.69
CA ASN A 238 7.07 20.15 14.14
C ASN A 238 5.94 19.65 15.06
N SER A 239 4.97 18.94 14.54
CA SER A 239 3.89 18.31 15.32
C SER A 239 4.09 16.81 15.39
N GLU A 240 3.85 16.25 16.56
CA GLU A 240 3.90 14.81 16.83
C GLU A 240 2.49 14.26 16.89
N GLY A 241 2.28 13.06 16.33
CA GLY A 241 0.97 12.44 16.32
C GLY A 241 1.03 10.94 16.09
N ALA A 242 -0.15 10.35 16.01
CA ALA A 242 -0.34 8.99 15.54
C ALA A 242 -0.99 9.02 14.16
N SER A 243 -0.48 8.21 13.25
CA SER A 243 -1.01 8.02 11.91
C SER A 243 -1.21 6.54 11.62
N GLY A 244 -1.76 6.21 10.47
CA GLY A 244 -2.05 4.83 10.07
C GLY A 244 -2.58 4.76 8.65
N GLY A 245 -3.39 3.74 8.40
CA GLY A 245 -3.92 3.44 7.07
C GLY A 245 -3.08 2.38 6.35
N THR A 246 -3.59 1.92 5.24
CA THR A 246 -2.83 1.06 4.33
C THR A 246 -1.63 1.80 3.72
N SER A 247 -1.65 3.12 3.79
CA SER A 247 -0.53 4.03 3.54
C SER A 247 0.72 3.72 4.37
N ALA A 248 0.57 3.25 5.61
CA ALA A 248 1.71 2.78 6.41
C ALA A 248 2.20 1.39 5.97
N VAL A 249 1.32 0.57 5.40
CA VAL A 249 1.62 -0.82 5.05
C VAL A 249 2.47 -0.91 3.78
N ALA A 250 2.19 -0.11 2.77
CA ALA A 250 3.00 -0.11 1.54
C ALA A 250 4.48 0.18 1.80
N PRO A 251 4.89 1.26 2.51
CA PRO A 251 6.29 1.52 2.84
C PRO A 251 6.88 0.50 3.83
N LEU A 252 6.07 -0.08 4.73
CA LEU A 252 6.51 -1.13 5.63
C LEU A 252 6.88 -2.40 4.85
N MET A 253 6.04 -2.82 3.90
CA MET A 253 6.31 -3.94 3.01
C MET A 253 7.49 -3.65 2.08
N ALA A 254 7.58 -2.44 1.52
CA ALA A 254 8.72 -2.02 0.71
C ALA A 254 10.04 -2.10 1.50
N ALA A 255 10.03 -1.72 2.77
CA ALA A 255 11.19 -1.86 3.65
C ALA A 255 11.55 -3.33 3.90
N LEU A 256 10.58 -4.22 4.09
CA LEU A 256 10.81 -5.67 4.17
C LEU A 256 11.46 -6.18 2.88
N VAL A 257 10.93 -5.80 1.70
CA VAL A 257 11.51 -6.16 0.41
C VAL A 257 12.96 -5.66 0.28
N ALA A 258 13.24 -4.42 0.70
CA ALA A 258 14.60 -3.88 0.69
C ALA A 258 15.56 -4.71 1.57
N ARG A 259 15.11 -5.22 2.72
CA ARG A 259 15.90 -6.14 3.56
C ARG A 259 16.11 -7.51 2.90
N LEU A 260 15.10 -8.03 2.23
CA LEU A 260 15.23 -9.28 1.46
C LEU A 260 16.24 -9.10 0.33
N ASN A 261 16.16 -8.01 -0.42
CA ASN A 261 17.12 -7.67 -1.48
C ASN A 261 18.56 -7.59 -0.93
N GLN A 262 18.73 -6.93 0.22
CA GLN A 262 20.04 -6.83 0.89
C GLN A 262 20.58 -8.20 1.28
N ALA A 263 19.75 -9.04 1.91
CA ALA A 263 20.14 -10.37 2.37
C ALA A 263 20.50 -11.31 1.20
N LYS A 264 19.71 -11.26 0.12
CA LYS A 264 19.94 -12.04 -1.10
C LYS A 264 21.03 -11.46 -2.00
N LYS A 265 21.44 -10.19 -1.79
CA LYS A 265 22.37 -9.41 -2.65
C LYS A 265 21.89 -9.29 -4.10
N GLN A 266 20.60 -9.36 -4.30
CA GLN A 266 19.92 -9.19 -5.58
C GLN A 266 18.48 -8.77 -5.35
N ASN A 267 17.86 -8.14 -6.34
CA ASN A 267 16.45 -7.80 -6.27
C ASN A 267 15.58 -9.06 -6.33
N VAL A 268 14.57 -9.15 -5.47
CA VAL A 268 13.59 -10.25 -5.49
C VAL A 268 12.55 -10.10 -6.59
N GLY A 269 12.36 -8.86 -7.09
CA GLY A 269 11.48 -8.55 -8.22
C GLY A 269 10.00 -8.70 -7.89
N PHE A 270 9.21 -9.11 -8.88
CA PHE A 270 7.77 -9.32 -8.74
C PHE A 270 7.48 -10.50 -7.80
N LEU A 271 7.00 -10.20 -6.59
CA LEU A 271 6.99 -11.16 -5.47
C LEU A 271 5.70 -12.00 -5.39
N ASN A 272 4.59 -11.54 -6.01
CA ASN A 272 3.29 -12.20 -5.89
C ASN A 272 3.31 -13.70 -6.24
N PRO A 273 3.87 -14.15 -7.38
CA PRO A 273 3.90 -15.57 -7.70
C PRO A 273 4.61 -16.42 -6.65
N PHE A 274 5.67 -15.87 -6.03
CA PHE A 274 6.38 -16.55 -4.96
C PHE A 274 5.53 -16.67 -3.69
N LEU A 275 4.87 -15.59 -3.26
CA LEU A 275 4.04 -15.58 -2.04
C LEU A 275 2.89 -16.59 -2.18
N TYR A 276 2.14 -16.53 -3.27
CA TYR A 276 1.01 -17.44 -3.51
C TYR A 276 1.44 -18.90 -3.61
N ALA A 277 2.56 -19.19 -4.27
CA ALA A 277 3.07 -20.56 -4.40
C ALA A 277 3.64 -21.14 -3.08
N ASN A 278 3.99 -20.29 -2.13
CA ASN A 278 4.63 -20.70 -0.88
C ASN A 278 3.82 -20.36 0.38
N ALA A 279 2.60 -19.89 0.27
CA ALA A 279 1.75 -19.52 1.43
C ALA A 279 1.66 -20.67 2.44
N ALA A 280 1.43 -21.90 1.99
CA ALA A 280 1.39 -23.08 2.83
C ALA A 280 2.72 -23.45 3.52
N LYS A 281 3.84 -22.79 3.17
CA LYS A 281 5.15 -22.99 3.80
C LYS A 281 5.43 -22.00 4.93
N GLY A 282 4.42 -21.25 5.37
CA GLY A 282 4.52 -20.29 6.46
C GLY A 282 5.24 -19.01 6.09
N VAL A 283 5.29 -18.63 4.80
CA VAL A 283 5.81 -17.32 4.36
C VAL A 283 4.85 -16.18 4.71
N VAL A 284 3.63 -16.52 5.07
CA VAL A 284 2.59 -15.63 5.57
C VAL A 284 1.89 -16.27 6.77
N HIS A 285 1.36 -15.45 7.67
CA HIS A 285 0.47 -15.84 8.75
C HIS A 285 -0.95 -15.41 8.40
N ASP A 286 -1.84 -16.38 8.30
CA ASP A 286 -3.23 -16.17 7.92
C ASP A 286 -4.00 -15.35 8.97
N VAL A 287 -4.74 -14.33 8.54
CA VAL A 287 -5.58 -13.48 9.39
C VAL A 287 -7.03 -13.87 9.17
N THR A 288 -7.64 -14.50 10.14
CA THR A 288 -8.94 -15.18 9.99
C THR A 288 -10.09 -14.48 10.71
N SER A 289 -9.89 -13.26 11.20
CA SER A 289 -10.87 -12.53 12.00
C SER A 289 -10.99 -11.08 11.56
N GLY A 290 -12.22 -10.58 11.55
CA GLY A 290 -12.56 -9.20 11.18
C GLY A 290 -13.26 -9.09 9.84
N THR A 291 -13.52 -7.86 9.42
CA THR A 291 -14.25 -7.54 8.20
C THR A 291 -13.80 -6.17 7.69
N ASN A 292 -13.84 -5.95 6.39
CA ASN A 292 -13.67 -4.63 5.78
C ASN A 292 -15.00 -3.94 5.46
N ALA A 293 -16.12 -4.47 5.94
CA ALA A 293 -17.42 -3.82 5.86
C ALA A 293 -17.46 -2.56 6.73
N ILE A 294 -17.95 -1.44 6.21
CA ILE A 294 -18.15 -0.24 6.99
C ILE A 294 -19.48 -0.34 7.76
N LYS A 295 -19.41 -0.16 9.06
CA LYS A 295 -20.51 -0.36 9.99
C LYS A 295 -21.79 0.36 9.57
N ASN A 296 -22.88 -0.40 9.45
CA ASN A 296 -24.23 0.07 9.11
C ASN A 296 -24.35 0.80 7.77
N THR A 297 -23.31 0.82 6.97
CA THR A 297 -23.28 1.61 5.74
C THR A 297 -22.97 0.75 4.51
N ILE A 298 -21.82 0.07 4.49
CA ILE A 298 -21.33 -0.61 3.30
C ILE A 298 -21.11 -2.09 3.59
N LYS A 299 -21.55 -2.94 2.68
CA LYS A 299 -21.24 -4.37 2.70
C LYS A 299 -19.75 -4.57 2.48
N GLY A 300 -19.19 -5.63 3.04
CA GLY A 300 -17.79 -5.98 2.85
C GLY A 300 -17.60 -7.48 2.91
N TYR A 301 -16.35 -7.87 2.84
CA TYR A 301 -15.92 -9.24 3.01
C TYR A 301 -15.56 -9.50 4.47
N ASN A 302 -15.51 -10.78 4.83
CA ASN A 302 -15.01 -11.21 6.14
C ASN A 302 -13.70 -11.96 5.94
N ALA A 303 -12.78 -11.78 6.87
CA ALA A 303 -11.58 -12.61 6.93
C ALA A 303 -11.95 -14.08 7.22
N GLY A 304 -11.17 -14.98 6.65
CA GLY A 304 -11.41 -16.42 6.75
C GLY A 304 -10.12 -17.21 6.50
N LEU A 305 -10.21 -18.53 6.44
CA LEU A 305 -9.06 -19.38 6.19
C LEU A 305 -8.57 -19.24 4.74
N GLY A 306 -7.27 -19.04 4.58
CA GLY A 306 -6.63 -18.86 3.29
C GLY A 306 -6.71 -17.41 2.80
N TRP A 307 -6.74 -17.21 1.48
CA TRP A 307 -6.86 -15.87 0.95
C TRP A 307 -8.27 -15.29 1.19
N ASP A 308 -8.35 -14.08 1.65
CA ASP A 308 -9.59 -13.31 1.75
C ASP A 308 -9.43 -11.86 1.25
N ALA A 309 -10.56 -11.22 0.92
CA ALA A 309 -10.59 -9.88 0.33
C ALA A 309 -10.46 -8.75 1.39
N CYS A 310 -9.97 -9.04 2.58
CA CYS A 310 -9.65 -8.08 3.63
C CYS A 310 -8.15 -7.97 3.88
N THR A 311 -7.45 -9.13 3.89
CA THR A 311 -6.05 -9.24 4.30
C THR A 311 -5.19 -10.04 3.30
N GLY A 312 -5.77 -10.48 2.19
CA GLY A 312 -5.07 -11.28 1.20
C GLY A 312 -4.62 -12.63 1.78
N LEU A 313 -3.36 -12.97 1.60
CA LEU A 313 -2.73 -14.16 2.19
C LEU A 313 -2.44 -14.02 3.71
N GLY A 314 -2.64 -12.83 4.27
CA GLY A 314 -2.30 -12.50 5.67
C GLY A 314 -0.97 -11.76 5.82
N THR A 315 -0.36 -11.80 7.02
CA THR A 315 0.84 -11.03 7.36
C THR A 315 2.12 -11.75 6.96
N PRO A 316 3.09 -11.08 6.28
CA PRO A 316 4.30 -11.73 5.79
C PRO A 316 5.28 -12.06 6.91
N ASP A 317 5.86 -13.28 6.89
CA ASP A 317 7.01 -13.67 7.69
C ASP A 317 8.32 -13.47 6.89
N GLY A 318 9.02 -12.38 7.18
CA GLY A 318 10.24 -12.02 6.45
C GLY A 318 11.35 -13.07 6.54
N THR A 319 11.45 -13.81 7.67
CA THR A 319 12.43 -14.88 7.84
C THR A 319 12.07 -16.10 6.99
N ALA A 320 10.81 -16.50 7.02
CA ALA A 320 10.34 -17.61 6.21
C ALA A 320 10.40 -17.29 4.71
N ILE A 321 10.06 -16.05 4.31
CA ILE A 321 10.24 -15.57 2.94
C ILE A 321 11.72 -15.71 2.53
N LEU A 322 12.64 -15.14 3.32
CA LEU A 322 14.08 -15.18 3.02
C LEU A 322 14.60 -16.60 2.85
N ASN A 323 14.16 -17.51 3.71
CA ASN A 323 14.60 -18.92 3.70
C ASN A 323 14.05 -19.72 2.52
N ASN A 324 12.90 -19.33 1.96
CA ASN A 324 12.26 -20.02 0.84
C ASN A 324 12.49 -19.33 -0.52
N LEU A 325 12.99 -18.10 -0.54
CA LEU A 325 13.40 -17.45 -1.79
C LEU A 325 14.56 -18.23 -2.46
N PRO A 326 14.53 -18.37 -3.79
CA PRO A 326 15.56 -19.08 -4.55
C PRO A 326 16.96 -18.44 -4.44
#